data_8603424dac1ae3923f1d7a53fdcea173
#
_entry.id   8603424dac1ae3923f1d7a53fdcea173
#
_cell.length_a   1.000
_cell.length_b   1.000
_cell.length_c   1.000
_cell.angle_alpha   90.00
_cell.angle_beta   90.00
_cell.angle_gamma   90.00
#
_symmetry.space_group_name_H-M   'P 1'
#
loop_
_entity.id
_entity.type
_entity.pdbx_description
1 polymer ?
#
loop_
_entity_poly.entity_id
_entity_poly.type
_entity_poly.pdbx_seq_one_letter_code
_entity_poly.pdbx_strand_id
1 'polypeptide(L)'
;MRILICDDDALIVEQLQKYIRNFFEKIGVKCPELVCFSDGESLLADKGEKDILFLDVEMPGMNGIYVGNELKKRNDNIIIFIVTSYSEYLDEAMRFHVFRYLSKPLDKQRFFRNMKDAVDLYNTMTIKIPIETKQGVHTLPASSVIAVEAQ
;
A
#
# COMPACT_ATOMS: atom_id res chain seq x y z
N MET A 1 8.47 7.44 2.53
CA MET A 1 7.38 6.59 2.00
C MET A 1 7.24 6.79 0.50
N ARG A 2 6.99 5.75 -0.20
CA ARG A 2 6.78 5.79 -1.65
C ARG A 2 5.48 5.06 -1.96
N ILE A 3 4.57 5.73 -2.66
CA ILE A 3 3.25 5.19 -2.97
C ILE A 3 3.14 4.97 -4.47
N LEU A 4 2.70 3.77 -4.86
CA LEU A 4 2.64 3.38 -6.26
C LEU A 4 1.20 3.15 -6.67
N ILE A 5 0.90 3.51 -7.91
CA ILE A 5 -0.42 3.30 -8.50
C ILE A 5 -0.20 2.52 -9.80
N CYS A 6 -0.88 1.40 -9.94
CA CYS A 6 -0.79 0.57 -11.16
C CYS A 6 -2.19 0.34 -11.70
N ASP A 7 -2.53 1.02 -12.77
CA ASP A 7 -3.84 0.94 -13.40
C ASP A 7 -3.69 1.46 -14.83
N ASP A 8 -4.29 0.80 -15.79
CA ASP A 8 -4.22 1.25 -17.18
C ASP A 8 -5.27 2.32 -17.52
N ASP A 9 -6.17 2.63 -16.59
CA ASP A 9 -7.18 3.68 -16.77
C ASP A 9 -6.65 5.00 -16.24
N ALA A 10 -6.31 5.91 -17.15
CA ALA A 10 -5.72 7.19 -16.78
C ALA A 10 -6.61 8.02 -15.86
N LEU A 11 -7.93 7.91 -15.99
CA LEU A 11 -8.86 8.66 -15.13
C LEU A 11 -8.82 8.17 -13.69
N ILE A 12 -8.69 6.87 -13.51
CA ILE A 12 -8.57 6.29 -12.17
C ILE A 12 -7.24 6.70 -11.54
N VAL A 13 -6.16 6.66 -12.33
CA VAL A 13 -4.84 7.08 -11.84
C VAL A 13 -4.89 8.53 -11.36
N GLU A 14 -5.51 9.40 -12.16
CA GLU A 14 -5.63 10.81 -11.80
C GLU A 14 -6.47 10.99 -10.54
N GLN A 15 -7.56 10.25 -10.42
CA GLN A 15 -8.43 10.34 -9.25
C GLN A 15 -7.70 9.84 -7.99
N LEU A 16 -6.96 8.75 -8.10
CA LEU A 16 -6.18 8.23 -6.97
C LEU A 16 -5.12 9.23 -6.53
N GLN A 17 -4.40 9.82 -7.48
CA GLN A 17 -3.40 10.83 -7.17
C GLN A 17 -4.02 12.01 -6.43
N LYS A 18 -5.18 12.46 -6.90
CA LYS A 18 -5.87 13.58 -6.27
C LYS A 18 -6.29 13.24 -4.85
N TYR A 19 -6.88 12.06 -4.65
CA TYR A 19 -7.34 11.65 -3.33
C TYR A 19 -6.16 11.47 -2.37
N ILE A 20 -5.06 10.90 -2.84
CA ILE A 20 -3.87 10.71 -2.01
C ILE A 20 -3.31 12.07 -1.58
N ARG A 21 -3.16 13.01 -2.52
CA ARG A 21 -2.65 14.34 -2.20
C ARG A 21 -3.57 15.06 -1.23
N ASN A 22 -4.88 14.97 -1.45
CA ASN A 22 -5.85 15.61 -0.57
C ASN A 22 -5.79 15.02 0.84
N PHE A 23 -5.57 13.72 0.95
CA PHE A 23 -5.45 13.07 2.25
C PHE A 23 -4.26 13.63 3.04
N PHE A 24 -3.09 13.69 2.42
CA PHE A 24 -1.90 14.18 3.11
C PHE A 24 -1.99 15.66 3.43
N GLU A 25 -2.61 16.44 2.55
CA GLU A 25 -2.85 17.85 2.83
C GLU A 25 -3.75 18.02 4.05
N LYS A 26 -4.79 17.20 4.14
CA LYS A 26 -5.74 17.29 5.25
C LYS A 26 -5.09 16.95 6.58
N ILE A 27 -4.18 16.00 6.63
CA ILE A 27 -3.50 15.64 7.87
C ILE A 27 -2.24 16.50 8.13
N GLY A 28 -1.93 17.44 7.23
CA GLY A 28 -0.82 18.37 7.43
C GLY A 28 0.56 17.74 7.26
N VAL A 29 0.67 16.69 6.46
CA VAL A 29 1.93 16.00 6.22
C VAL A 29 2.27 16.12 4.75
N LYS A 30 3.56 16.29 4.46
CA LYS A 30 4.01 16.36 3.06
C LYS A 30 3.64 15.07 2.33
N CYS A 31 3.06 15.21 1.14
CA CYS A 31 2.68 14.06 0.34
C CYS A 31 3.93 13.27 -0.08
N PRO A 32 3.94 11.96 0.11
CA PRO A 32 5.06 11.13 -0.34
C PRO A 32 5.19 11.13 -1.86
N GLU A 33 6.28 10.56 -2.34
CA GLU A 33 6.48 10.36 -3.77
C GLU A 33 5.41 9.42 -4.32
N LEU A 34 4.73 9.86 -5.39
CA LEU A 34 3.74 9.04 -6.09
C LEU A 34 4.30 8.60 -7.41
N VAL A 35 4.28 7.30 -7.70
CA VAL A 35 4.79 6.74 -8.95
C VAL A 35 3.70 5.92 -9.59
N CYS A 36 3.46 6.14 -10.89
CA CYS A 36 2.36 5.51 -11.60
C CYS A 36 2.86 4.57 -12.68
N PHE A 37 2.18 3.43 -12.82
CA PHE A 37 2.47 2.43 -13.84
C PHE A 37 1.17 2.07 -14.53
N SER A 38 1.23 1.80 -15.83
CA SER A 38 0.05 1.42 -16.59
C SER A 38 -0.05 -0.09 -16.81
N ASP A 39 0.94 -0.85 -16.39
CA ASP A 39 0.92 -2.30 -16.53
C ASP A 39 1.75 -2.97 -15.43
N GLY A 40 1.52 -4.26 -15.24
CA GLY A 40 2.18 -5.02 -14.20
C GLY A 40 3.65 -5.28 -14.45
N GLU A 41 4.05 -5.38 -15.71
CA GLU A 41 5.44 -5.65 -16.03
C GLU A 41 6.33 -4.50 -15.61
N SER A 42 5.92 -3.27 -15.92
CA SER A 42 6.67 -2.08 -15.53
C SER A 42 6.77 -1.97 -14.02
N LEU A 43 5.67 -2.29 -13.32
CA LEU A 43 5.66 -2.26 -11.86
C LEU A 43 6.63 -3.29 -11.28
N LEU A 44 6.62 -4.52 -11.80
CA LEU A 44 7.51 -5.57 -11.31
C LEU A 44 8.97 -5.28 -11.63
N ALA A 45 9.23 -4.55 -12.71
CA ALA A 45 10.59 -4.19 -13.10
C ALA A 45 11.14 -3.01 -12.29
N ASP A 46 10.27 -2.25 -11.64
CA ASP A 46 10.70 -1.11 -10.82
C ASP A 46 11.49 -1.61 -9.62
N LYS A 47 12.64 -1.00 -9.37
CA LYS A 47 13.55 -1.42 -8.30
C LYS A 47 13.44 -0.56 -7.04
N GLY A 48 12.59 0.45 -7.07
CA GLY A 48 12.43 1.33 -5.92
C GLY A 48 11.62 0.69 -4.80
N GLU A 49 11.62 1.36 -3.66
CA GLU A 49 10.84 0.93 -2.51
C GLU A 49 9.36 0.95 -2.84
N LYS A 50 8.63 0.00 -2.31
CA LYS A 50 7.19 -0.12 -2.52
C LYS A 50 6.51 -0.25 -1.17
N ASP A 51 6.06 0.89 -0.66
CA ASP A 51 5.46 0.92 0.68
C ASP A 51 3.95 0.72 0.63
N ILE A 52 3.27 1.48 -0.21
CA ILE A 52 1.82 1.36 -0.41
C ILE A 52 1.57 1.28 -1.91
N LEU A 53 0.75 0.34 -2.33
CA LEU A 53 0.44 0.11 -3.73
C LEU A 53 -1.07 0.07 -3.93
N PHE A 54 -1.55 0.84 -4.90
CA PHE A 54 -2.93 0.74 -5.39
C PHE A 54 -2.87 0.01 -6.73
N LEU A 55 -3.50 -1.14 -6.81
CA LEU A 55 -3.32 -2.08 -7.91
C LEU A 55 -4.65 -2.52 -8.50
N ASP A 56 -4.82 -2.32 -9.79
CA ASP A 56 -5.98 -2.85 -10.50
C ASP A 56 -5.72 -4.31 -10.88
N VAL A 57 -6.78 -5.09 -10.99
CA VAL A 57 -6.66 -6.50 -11.33
C VAL A 57 -6.67 -6.70 -12.84
N GLU A 58 -7.63 -6.11 -13.54
CA GLU A 58 -7.78 -6.33 -14.98
C GLU A 58 -7.01 -5.30 -15.77
N MET A 59 -5.84 -5.67 -16.21
CA MET A 59 -4.96 -4.83 -17.02
C MET A 59 -4.45 -5.64 -18.19
N PRO A 60 -4.05 -4.98 -19.29
CA PRO A 60 -3.40 -5.70 -20.38
C PRO A 60 -2.12 -6.36 -19.91
N GLY A 61 -1.85 -7.56 -20.38
CA GLY A 61 -0.67 -8.30 -19.97
C GLY A 61 -0.89 -9.06 -18.68
N MET A 62 -0.11 -8.71 -17.64
CA MET A 62 -0.19 -9.42 -16.37
C MET A 62 -1.41 -9.03 -15.56
N ASN A 63 -2.08 -10.01 -15.00
CA ASN A 63 -3.20 -9.82 -14.09
C ASN A 63 -2.67 -9.26 -12.75
N GLY A 64 -3.40 -8.31 -12.17
CA GLY A 64 -3.00 -7.69 -10.91
C GLY A 64 -2.89 -8.66 -9.74
N ILE A 65 -3.69 -9.73 -9.73
CA ILE A 65 -3.58 -10.74 -8.68
C ILE A 65 -2.20 -11.40 -8.71
N TYR A 66 -1.73 -11.75 -9.90
CA TYR A 66 -0.38 -12.32 -10.05
C TYR A 66 0.68 -11.32 -9.59
N VAL A 67 0.55 -10.06 -10.02
CA VAL A 67 1.51 -9.01 -9.69
C VAL A 67 1.56 -8.79 -8.18
N GLY A 68 0.40 -8.70 -7.55
CA GLY A 68 0.32 -8.48 -6.10
C GLY A 68 0.94 -9.63 -5.31
N ASN A 69 0.69 -10.86 -5.76
CA ASN A 69 1.25 -12.04 -5.12
C ASN A 69 2.78 -12.03 -5.22
N GLU A 70 3.31 -11.69 -6.40
CA GLU A 70 4.75 -11.61 -6.60
C GLU A 70 5.40 -10.53 -5.72
N LEU A 71 4.77 -9.38 -5.61
CA LEU A 71 5.30 -8.30 -4.79
C LEU A 71 5.27 -8.65 -3.30
N LYS A 72 4.25 -9.36 -2.85
CA LYS A 72 4.18 -9.83 -1.46
C LYS A 72 5.28 -10.83 -1.15
N LYS A 73 5.63 -11.67 -2.12
CA LYS A 73 6.75 -12.62 -1.94
C LYS A 73 8.08 -11.88 -1.82
N ARG A 74 8.25 -10.78 -2.52
CA ARG A 74 9.48 -9.99 -2.47
C ARG A 74 9.58 -9.15 -1.21
N ASN A 75 8.45 -8.62 -0.73
CA ASN A 75 8.40 -7.78 0.44
C ASN A 75 7.06 -8.00 1.15
N ASP A 76 7.08 -8.77 2.21
CA ASP A 76 5.87 -9.13 2.95
C ASP A 76 5.21 -7.91 3.63
N ASN A 77 5.95 -6.84 3.82
CA ASN A 77 5.44 -5.63 4.47
C ASN A 77 4.78 -4.63 3.53
N ILE A 78 4.75 -4.91 2.24
CA ILE A 78 4.07 -4.00 1.31
C ILE A 78 2.58 -3.96 1.62
N ILE A 79 2.02 -2.75 1.62
CA ILE A 79 0.58 -2.56 1.85
C ILE A 79 -0.10 -2.43 0.51
N ILE A 80 -0.92 -3.42 0.15
CA ILE A 80 -1.55 -3.46 -1.16
C ILE A 80 -3.04 -3.21 -1.06
N PHE A 81 -3.52 -2.21 -1.80
CA PHE A 81 -4.93 -2.00 -2.04
C PHE A 81 -5.26 -2.55 -3.42
N ILE A 82 -6.25 -3.40 -3.52
CA ILE A 82 -6.80 -3.77 -4.84
C ILE A 82 -7.91 -2.75 -5.14
N VAL A 83 -7.86 -2.14 -6.32
CA VAL A 83 -8.85 -1.14 -6.74
C VAL A 83 -9.41 -1.61 -8.07
N THR A 84 -10.62 -2.15 -8.08
CA THR A 84 -11.15 -2.76 -9.28
C THR A 84 -12.67 -2.68 -9.33
N SER A 85 -13.24 -2.86 -10.53
CA SER A 85 -14.68 -2.96 -10.70
C SER A 85 -15.18 -4.38 -10.51
N TYR A 86 -14.28 -5.35 -10.33
CA TYR A 86 -14.64 -6.76 -10.30
C TYR A 86 -14.51 -7.32 -8.89
N SER A 87 -15.59 -7.91 -8.37
CA SER A 87 -15.58 -8.48 -7.03
C SER A 87 -15.17 -9.95 -7.01
N GLU A 88 -15.09 -10.59 -8.17
CA GLU A 88 -14.79 -12.02 -8.23
C GLU A 88 -13.36 -12.38 -7.83
N TYR A 89 -12.48 -11.40 -7.74
CA TYR A 89 -11.09 -11.64 -7.34
C TYR A 89 -10.84 -11.48 -5.85
N LEU A 90 -11.90 -11.24 -5.08
CA LEU A 90 -11.73 -10.94 -3.65
C LEU A 90 -11.06 -12.09 -2.90
N ASP A 91 -11.51 -13.32 -3.11
CA ASP A 91 -10.95 -14.47 -2.41
C ASP A 91 -9.47 -14.66 -2.73
N GLU A 92 -9.11 -14.51 -4.01
CA GLU A 92 -7.72 -14.66 -4.42
C GLU A 92 -6.83 -13.57 -3.85
N ALA A 93 -7.35 -12.33 -3.81
CA ALA A 93 -6.61 -11.22 -3.23
C ALA A 93 -6.36 -11.43 -1.74
N MET A 94 -7.34 -11.96 -1.03
CA MET A 94 -7.18 -12.18 0.40
C MET A 94 -6.15 -13.28 0.71
N ARG A 95 -5.91 -14.18 -0.22
CA ARG A 95 -4.91 -15.25 -0.01
C ARG A 95 -3.49 -14.71 0.11
N PHE A 96 -3.17 -13.61 -0.56
CA PHE A 96 -1.83 -13.03 -0.42
C PHE A 96 -1.83 -11.83 0.52
N HIS A 97 -2.87 -11.72 1.34
CA HIS A 97 -2.94 -10.71 2.40
C HIS A 97 -2.98 -9.28 1.89
N VAL A 98 -3.87 -9.03 0.92
CA VAL A 98 -4.11 -7.66 0.47
C VAL A 98 -4.66 -6.88 1.67
N PHE A 99 -4.28 -5.61 1.78
CA PHE A 99 -4.71 -4.80 2.91
C PHE A 99 -6.20 -4.47 2.82
N ARG A 100 -6.64 -3.95 1.69
CA ARG A 100 -8.05 -3.62 1.47
C ARG A 100 -8.41 -3.81 0.00
N TYR A 101 -9.67 -4.07 -0.24
CA TYR A 101 -10.22 -4.26 -1.58
C TYR A 101 -11.22 -3.12 -1.81
N LEU A 102 -10.91 -2.19 -2.70
CA LEU A 102 -11.74 -1.03 -2.97
C LEU A 102 -12.42 -1.18 -4.32
N SER A 103 -13.74 -0.94 -4.34
CA SER A 103 -14.52 -1.03 -5.58
C SER A 103 -14.49 0.28 -6.33
N LYS A 104 -14.48 0.20 -7.65
CA LYS A 104 -14.73 1.37 -8.49
C LYS A 104 -16.25 1.52 -8.69
N PRO A 105 -16.78 2.72 -8.70
CA PRO A 105 -16.11 4.01 -8.55
C PRO A 105 -15.66 4.25 -7.12
N LEU A 106 -14.59 5.04 -6.95
CA LEU A 106 -14.05 5.29 -5.64
C LEU A 106 -14.93 6.23 -4.83
N ASP A 107 -15.12 5.90 -3.55
CA ASP A 107 -15.81 6.78 -2.62
C ASP A 107 -14.77 7.49 -1.78
N LYS A 108 -14.81 8.83 -1.78
CA LYS A 108 -13.77 9.64 -1.15
C LYS A 108 -13.68 9.39 0.35
N GLN A 109 -14.82 9.31 1.04
CA GLN A 109 -14.82 9.10 2.49
C GLN A 109 -14.23 7.74 2.84
N ARG A 110 -14.64 6.71 2.09
CA ARG A 110 -14.13 5.38 2.31
C ARG A 110 -12.63 5.31 1.99
N PHE A 111 -12.20 5.98 0.93
CA PHE A 111 -10.80 6.05 0.58
C PHE A 111 -9.99 6.68 1.72
N PHE A 112 -10.45 7.81 2.25
CA PHE A 112 -9.74 8.53 3.30
C PHE A 112 -9.63 7.68 4.56
N ARG A 113 -10.70 6.97 4.93
CA ARG A 113 -10.69 6.10 6.10
C ARG A 113 -9.69 4.96 5.94
N ASN A 114 -9.69 4.33 4.78
CA ASN A 114 -8.77 3.22 4.50
C ASN A 114 -7.32 3.70 4.35
N MET A 115 -7.13 4.89 3.79
CA MET A 115 -5.80 5.47 3.68
C MET A 115 -5.22 5.78 5.06
N LYS A 116 -6.06 6.27 5.97
CA LYS A 116 -5.62 6.50 7.34
C LYS A 116 -5.14 5.22 7.98
N ASP A 117 -5.89 4.14 7.82
CA ASP A 117 -5.52 2.84 8.35
C ASP A 117 -4.19 2.36 7.77
N ALA A 118 -3.97 2.58 6.47
CA ALA A 118 -2.73 2.17 5.82
C ALA A 118 -1.53 2.97 6.32
N VAL A 119 -1.70 4.27 6.48
CA VAL A 119 -0.61 5.13 6.98
C VAL A 119 -0.29 4.77 8.42
N ASP A 120 -1.31 4.51 9.24
CA ASP A 120 -1.10 4.09 10.62
C ASP A 120 -0.32 2.78 10.67
N LEU A 121 -0.68 1.82 9.82
CA LEU A 121 0.04 0.55 9.74
C LEU A 121 1.49 0.75 9.30
N TYR A 122 1.69 1.56 8.26
CA TYR A 122 3.04 1.85 7.77
C TYR A 122 3.90 2.46 8.86
N ASN A 123 3.36 3.43 9.59
CA ASN A 123 4.10 4.08 10.66
C ASN A 123 4.45 3.10 11.77
N THR A 124 3.55 2.17 12.08
CA THR A 124 3.81 1.14 13.07
C THR A 124 4.96 0.23 12.63
N MET A 125 4.98 -0.15 11.37
CA MET A 125 6.03 -1.04 10.85
C MET A 125 7.39 -0.37 10.74
N THR A 126 7.44 0.94 10.53
CA THR A 126 8.70 1.64 10.29
C THR A 126 9.29 2.28 11.54
N ILE A 127 8.51 2.44 12.60
CA ILE A 127 9.02 2.98 13.86
C ILE A 127 9.99 1.99 14.47
N LYS A 128 11.15 2.50 14.94
CA LYS A 128 12.12 1.68 15.66
C LYS A 128 11.92 1.92 17.14
N ILE A 129 11.79 0.84 17.89
CA ILE A 129 11.58 0.92 19.33
C ILE A 129 12.89 0.57 20.03
N PRO A 130 13.45 1.47 20.87
CA PRO A 130 14.67 1.15 21.59
C PRO A 130 14.38 0.12 22.67
N ILE A 131 15.23 -0.90 22.73
CA ILE A 131 15.11 -1.96 23.72
C ILE A 131 16.42 -2.03 24.49
N GLU A 132 16.36 -1.84 25.81
CA GLU A 132 17.54 -1.88 26.62
C GLU A 132 17.89 -3.31 26.95
N THR A 133 19.12 -3.71 26.73
CA THR A 133 19.60 -5.05 27.02
C THR A 133 20.91 -4.94 27.78
N LYS A 134 21.46 -6.09 28.13
CA LYS A 134 22.77 -6.11 28.79
C LYS A 134 23.87 -5.56 27.89
N GLN A 135 23.67 -5.61 26.61
CA GLN A 135 24.66 -5.10 25.66
C GLN A 135 24.42 -3.65 25.28
N GLY A 136 23.38 -3.01 25.83
CA GLY A 136 23.07 -1.64 25.53
C GLY A 136 21.67 -1.50 24.93
N VAL A 137 21.48 -0.46 24.15
CA VAL A 137 20.17 -0.17 23.57
C VAL A 137 20.14 -0.66 22.13
N HIS A 138 19.11 -1.43 21.80
CA HIS A 138 18.88 -1.90 20.45
C HIS A 138 17.58 -1.34 19.94
N THR A 139 17.42 -1.27 18.62
CA THR A 139 16.16 -0.84 18.03
C THR A 139 15.60 -1.96 17.17
N LEU A 140 14.29 -2.14 17.25
CA LEU A 140 13.57 -3.14 16.44
C LEU A 140 12.40 -2.47 15.75
N PRO A 141 11.98 -2.98 14.59
CA PRO A 141 10.75 -2.49 13.98
C PRO A 141 9.58 -2.72 14.93
N ALA A 142 8.65 -1.78 14.98
CA ALA A 142 7.50 -1.89 15.88
C ALA A 142 6.70 -3.17 15.62
N SER A 143 6.65 -3.64 14.40
CA SER A 143 5.93 -4.88 14.05
C SER A 143 6.52 -6.11 14.72
N SER A 144 7.75 -6.04 15.21
CA SER A 144 8.39 -7.15 15.90
C SER A 144 8.23 -7.08 17.41
N VAL A 145 7.67 -6.00 17.94
CA VAL A 145 7.58 -5.80 19.38
C VAL A 145 6.15 -5.39 19.72
N ILE A 146 5.25 -6.35 19.59
CA ILE A 146 3.84 -6.06 19.70
C ILE A 146 3.46 -5.55 21.06
N ALA A 147 4.02 -6.09 22.08
CA ALA A 147 3.65 -5.71 23.44
C ALA A 147 3.98 -4.26 23.80
N VAL A 148 4.87 -3.65 23.03
CA VAL A 148 5.29 -2.32 23.33
C VAL A 148 4.53 -1.28 22.61
N GLU A 149 3.76 -1.61 21.69
CA GLU A 149 3.20 -0.76 20.91
C GLU A 149 2.32 0.09 21.45
N ALA A 150 1.97 0.00 21.97
CA ALA A 150 1.11 0.78 22.44
C ALA A 150 1.22 2.14 22.28
N GLN A 151 1.18 2.49 21.85
CA GLN A 151 1.31 3.71 21.98
C GLN A 151 1.15 4.49 21.52
#